data_c4e17dd4d72ecc1d7a8be57f8fb030b7
#
_entry.id   c4e17dd4d72ecc1d7a8be57f8fb030b7
#
_cell.length_a   1.000
_cell.length_b   1.000
_cell.length_c   1.000
_cell.angle_alpha   90.00
_cell.angle_beta   90.00
_cell.angle_gamma   90.00
#
_symmetry.space_group_name_H-M   'P 1'
#
loop_
_entity.id
_entity.type
_entity.pdbx_description
1 polymer ?
#
loop_
_entity_poly.entity_id
_entity_poly.type
_entity_poly.pdbx_seq_one_letter_code
_entity_poly.pdbx_strand_id
1 'polypeptide(L)'
;MNQNRTNFISIARIFTLVFISCTVFLGCSSKKFYTPAKVDGEIIFSQSLPTPIAQNNRYVATLKDGSLLTQSGFVPINKQIKEIIPKEARFLNESGGYYIFAKGCDEMLLVRASVIDESAFDSGTCPIKEENSACTQEQIKLKTQGCAISASLKGNLLAFVTTDNTSHIVSLESSTDFASVDLAKEESADKDFENSGENSESYKSVFSQKGSAVLAVNQLIAAPLFLDSVVVFPTLDGRILVVSLQNYETQRNIIVSSEKFFNNIIYLQGDDVRIFASTPKKLISIVSGQQFSYQEDIKDITFANGYLYTLTLEGKIAQLDHTLREVNTKKFEYASLEGMSVANNVLYTYEKNGSFIIALDLENFSHKVYQAQDTFGKMMSNKLHFYTKNIFYYNRYYFDFAKIADFITSQ
;
A
#
# COMPACT_ATOMS: atom_id res chain seq x y z
N MET A 1 77.71 6.00 -21.49
CA MET A 1 76.88 7.10 -20.94
C MET A 1 75.49 7.18 -21.54
N ASN A 2 74.99 6.16 -22.25
CA ASN A 2 73.65 6.21 -22.92
C ASN A 2 72.56 5.28 -22.33
N GLN A 3 72.91 4.42 -21.40
CA GLN A 3 71.93 3.46 -20.81
C GLN A 3 71.07 4.08 -19.71
N ASN A 4 71.55 5.12 -19.01
CA ASN A 4 70.78 5.75 -17.90
C ASN A 4 69.71 6.76 -18.38
N ARG A 5 69.80 7.27 -19.62
CA ARG A 5 68.79 8.20 -20.16
C ARG A 5 67.50 7.51 -20.59
N THR A 6 67.61 6.29 -21.12
CA THR A 6 66.44 5.50 -21.55
C THR A 6 65.58 5.04 -20.39
N ASN A 7 66.21 4.68 -19.25
CA ASN A 7 65.46 4.26 -18.05
C ASN A 7 64.72 5.42 -17.37
N PHE A 8 65.28 6.63 -17.38
CA PHE A 8 64.65 7.81 -16.79
C PHE A 8 63.39 8.26 -17.56
N ILE A 9 63.42 8.20 -18.90
CA ILE A 9 62.29 8.53 -19.75
C ILE A 9 61.19 7.49 -19.63
N SER A 10 61.51 6.22 -19.45
CA SER A 10 60.55 5.14 -19.27
C SER A 10 59.83 5.25 -17.89
N ILE A 11 60.56 5.58 -16.82
CA ILE A 11 59.98 5.79 -15.49
C ILE A 11 59.10 7.02 -15.43
N ALA A 12 59.51 8.13 -16.05
CA ALA A 12 58.70 9.35 -16.15
C ALA A 12 57.38 9.12 -16.92
N ARG A 13 57.38 8.32 -18.01
CA ARG A 13 56.18 7.97 -18.76
C ARG A 13 55.23 7.07 -17.95
N ILE A 14 55.75 6.13 -17.15
CA ILE A 14 54.97 5.29 -16.27
C ILE A 14 54.33 6.12 -15.16
N PHE A 15 55.05 7.05 -14.56
CA PHE A 15 54.47 7.96 -13.53
C PHE A 15 53.43 8.90 -14.11
N THR A 16 53.60 9.41 -15.34
CA THR A 16 52.57 10.24 -15.98
C THR A 16 51.34 9.45 -16.34
N LEU A 17 51.46 8.21 -16.82
CA LEU A 17 50.31 7.31 -17.07
C LEU A 17 49.55 6.90 -15.80
N VAL A 18 50.26 6.64 -14.71
CA VAL A 18 49.65 6.32 -13.41
C VAL A 18 48.94 7.56 -12.83
N PHE A 19 49.51 8.77 -12.97
CA PHE A 19 48.89 10.00 -12.51
C PHE A 19 47.64 10.35 -13.33
N ILE A 20 47.63 10.16 -14.65
CA ILE A 20 46.46 10.34 -15.51
C ILE A 20 45.37 9.28 -15.19
N SER A 21 45.77 8.05 -14.92
CA SER A 21 44.84 6.99 -14.50
C SER A 21 44.19 7.29 -13.13
N CYS A 22 44.92 7.79 -12.15
CA CYS A 22 44.36 8.22 -10.87
C CYS A 22 43.42 9.42 -10.96
N THR A 23 43.63 10.35 -11.87
CA THR A 23 42.72 11.51 -12.04
C THR A 23 41.41 11.16 -12.71
N VAL A 24 41.37 10.10 -13.53
CA VAL A 24 40.12 9.61 -14.16
C VAL A 24 39.22 8.87 -13.17
N PHE A 25 39.74 8.29 -12.07
CA PHE A 25 38.96 7.62 -11.05
C PHE A 25 38.47 8.55 -9.92
N LEU A 26 38.82 9.82 -9.91
CA LEU A 26 38.33 10.81 -8.93
C LEU A 26 37.00 11.47 -9.35
N GLY A 27 36.33 10.98 -10.38
CA GLY A 27 34.94 11.30 -10.68
C GLY A 27 34.00 10.66 -9.70
N CYS A 28 34.15 10.88 -8.38
CA CYS A 28 33.06 10.69 -7.44
C CYS A 28 31.91 11.62 -7.85
N SER A 29 30.91 11.11 -8.55
CA SER A 29 29.68 11.84 -8.71
C SER A 29 29.11 12.04 -7.29
N SER A 30 29.23 13.23 -6.74
CA SER A 30 28.61 13.57 -5.47
C SER A 30 27.12 13.31 -5.62
N LYS A 31 26.56 12.41 -4.81
CA LYS A 31 25.11 12.20 -4.74
C LYS A 31 24.46 13.57 -4.54
N LYS A 32 23.65 14.00 -5.50
CA LYS A 32 22.87 15.21 -5.35
C LYS A 32 21.70 14.90 -4.46
N PHE A 33 21.41 15.78 -3.50
CA PHE A 33 20.29 15.70 -2.60
C PHE A 33 19.40 16.92 -2.82
N TYR A 34 18.13 16.76 -2.48
CA TYR A 34 17.20 17.87 -2.48
C TYR A 34 17.66 18.94 -1.48
N THR A 35 17.74 20.18 -1.95
CA THR A 35 18.02 21.35 -1.11
C THR A 35 16.93 22.37 -1.41
N PRO A 36 16.03 22.66 -0.46
CA PRO A 36 14.99 23.65 -0.67
C PRO A 36 15.61 25.06 -0.81
N ALA A 37 15.05 25.86 -1.71
CA ALA A 37 15.46 27.27 -1.85
C ALA A 37 15.15 28.09 -0.58
N LYS A 38 14.13 27.68 0.17
CA LYS A 38 13.69 28.30 1.44
C LYS A 38 13.10 27.19 2.32
N VAL A 39 13.34 27.30 3.62
CA VAL A 39 12.65 26.56 4.66
C VAL A 39 11.68 27.55 5.33
N ASP A 40 10.38 27.20 5.35
CA ASP A 40 9.30 28.08 5.78
C ASP A 40 8.98 27.98 7.28
N GLY A 41 9.69 27.12 8.00
CA GLY A 41 9.55 26.87 9.42
C GLY A 41 9.92 25.44 9.81
N GLU A 42 9.67 25.11 11.07
CA GLU A 42 9.95 23.79 11.64
C GLU A 42 8.66 23.11 12.08
N ILE A 43 8.60 21.79 11.92
CA ILE A 43 7.56 20.93 12.44
C ILE A 43 8.20 20.00 13.47
N ILE A 44 7.76 20.13 14.73
CA ILE A 44 8.25 19.30 15.83
C ILE A 44 7.26 18.20 16.11
N PHE A 45 7.69 16.93 15.93
CA PHE A 45 6.91 15.75 16.28
C PHE A 45 6.90 15.55 17.79
N SER A 46 5.90 16.12 18.46
CA SER A 46 5.71 16.02 19.91
C SER A 46 4.79 14.85 20.32
N GLN A 47 3.94 14.39 19.41
CA GLN A 47 3.02 13.28 19.67
C GLN A 47 3.70 11.96 19.37
N SER A 48 3.50 10.93 20.21
CA SER A 48 4.15 9.63 20.06
C SER A 48 3.21 8.47 20.33
N LEU A 49 3.43 7.40 19.57
CA LEU A 49 2.87 6.08 19.79
C LEU A 49 3.56 5.38 20.96
N PRO A 50 2.94 4.38 21.60
CA PRO A 50 3.56 3.63 22.70
C PRO A 50 4.84 2.93 22.26
N THR A 51 4.87 2.35 21.04
CA THR A 51 6.04 1.69 20.47
C THR A 51 6.20 2.02 18.99
N PRO A 52 7.39 1.79 18.40
CA PRO A 52 7.62 1.99 16.97
C PRO A 52 6.79 1.07 16.07
N ILE A 53 6.58 1.50 14.83
CA ILE A 53 6.01 0.66 13.77
C ILE A 53 6.95 -0.53 13.52
N ALA A 54 6.38 -1.75 13.53
CA ALA A 54 7.08 -3.00 13.26
C ALA A 54 6.89 -3.45 11.80
N GLN A 55 5.68 -3.32 11.27
CA GLN A 55 5.31 -3.72 9.91
C GLN A 55 4.24 -2.75 9.39
N ASN A 56 4.23 -2.54 8.09
CA ASN A 56 3.18 -1.79 7.42
C ASN A 56 2.95 -2.33 6.01
N ASN A 57 1.76 -2.07 5.50
CA ASN A 57 1.43 -2.14 4.08
C ASN A 57 0.73 -0.83 3.69
N ARG A 58 0.03 -0.78 2.55
CA ARG A 58 -0.69 0.40 2.10
C ARG A 58 -1.86 0.79 3.02
N TYR A 59 -2.51 -0.18 3.65
CA TYR A 59 -3.81 0.00 4.33
C TYR A 59 -3.69 0.08 5.83
N VAL A 60 -2.71 -0.62 6.40
CA VAL A 60 -2.58 -0.84 7.85
C VAL A 60 -1.12 -0.95 8.28
N ALA A 61 -0.88 -0.72 9.58
CA ALA A 61 0.42 -1.02 10.19
C ALA A 61 0.25 -1.67 11.56
N THR A 62 1.28 -2.39 12.00
CA THR A 62 1.35 -3.01 13.33
C THR A 62 2.55 -2.43 14.09
N LEU A 63 2.36 -2.09 15.35
CA LEU A 63 3.41 -1.62 16.23
C LEU A 63 4.14 -2.80 16.89
N LYS A 64 5.30 -2.55 17.48
CA LYS A 64 6.11 -3.59 18.16
C LYS A 64 5.42 -4.22 19.38
N ASP A 65 4.51 -3.53 20.04
CA ASP A 65 3.71 -4.07 21.14
C ASP A 65 2.48 -4.86 20.66
N GLY A 66 2.16 -4.80 19.36
CA GLY A 66 1.01 -5.42 18.73
C GLY A 66 -0.19 -4.49 18.56
N SER A 67 -0.11 -3.22 18.98
CA SER A 67 -1.10 -2.21 18.65
C SER A 67 -1.21 -2.02 17.14
N LEU A 68 -2.38 -1.60 16.65
CA LEU A 68 -2.67 -1.50 15.23
C LEU A 68 -2.82 -0.03 14.80
N LEU A 69 -2.42 0.26 13.57
CA LEU A 69 -2.75 1.49 12.86
C LEU A 69 -3.58 1.13 11.64
N THR A 70 -4.71 1.79 11.50
CA THR A 70 -5.65 1.61 10.39
C THR A 70 -5.93 2.95 9.72
N GLN A 71 -6.69 2.95 8.64
CA GLN A 71 -7.16 4.21 8.04
C GLN A 71 -8.13 4.96 8.96
N SER A 72 -8.79 4.24 9.88
CA SER A 72 -9.69 4.81 10.90
C SER A 72 -8.95 5.39 12.11
N GLY A 73 -7.67 5.00 12.33
CA GLY A 73 -6.83 5.52 13.40
C GLY A 73 -5.99 4.51 14.16
N PHE A 74 -5.61 4.87 15.38
CA PHE A 74 -4.78 4.06 16.27
C PHE A 74 -5.66 3.18 17.17
N VAL A 75 -5.41 1.88 17.17
CA VAL A 75 -6.08 0.87 17.99
C VAL A 75 -5.08 0.32 19.01
N PRO A 76 -5.19 0.70 20.29
CA PRO A 76 -4.26 0.25 21.32
C PRO A 76 -4.46 -1.24 21.61
N ILE A 77 -3.34 -1.94 21.82
CA ILE A 77 -3.41 -3.33 22.23
C ILE A 77 -3.92 -3.45 23.68
N ASN A 78 -4.89 -4.32 23.88
CA ASN A 78 -5.40 -4.71 25.20
C ASN A 78 -5.19 -6.20 25.46
N LYS A 79 -5.63 -6.71 26.61
CA LYS A 79 -5.52 -8.13 26.96
C LYS A 79 -6.29 -9.01 25.97
N GLN A 80 -7.48 -8.60 25.57
CA GLN A 80 -8.37 -9.33 24.67
C GLN A 80 -7.73 -9.47 23.27
N ILE A 81 -7.15 -8.39 22.72
CA ILE A 81 -6.42 -8.43 21.44
C ILE A 81 -5.26 -9.42 21.49
N LYS A 82 -4.50 -9.43 22.59
CA LYS A 82 -3.36 -10.35 22.76
C LYS A 82 -3.77 -11.83 22.81
N GLU A 83 -4.95 -12.12 23.30
CA GLU A 83 -5.49 -13.49 23.37
C GLU A 83 -6.04 -13.94 22.01
N ILE A 84 -6.62 -13.01 21.24
CA ILE A 84 -7.29 -13.31 19.96
C ILE A 84 -6.28 -13.33 18.79
N ILE A 85 -5.38 -12.34 18.71
CA ILE A 85 -4.48 -12.18 17.57
C ILE A 85 -3.16 -12.88 17.85
N PRO A 86 -2.79 -13.93 17.07
CA PRO A 86 -1.49 -14.58 17.19
C PRO A 86 -0.35 -13.60 16.92
N LYS A 87 0.77 -13.72 17.63
CA LYS A 87 1.94 -12.83 17.52
C LYS A 87 2.54 -12.80 16.10
N GLU A 88 2.46 -13.91 15.38
CA GLU A 88 3.00 -14.07 14.02
C GLU A 88 1.98 -13.65 12.94
N ALA A 89 0.76 -13.27 13.33
CA ALA A 89 -0.26 -12.86 12.37
C ALA A 89 0.11 -11.52 11.72
N ARG A 90 0.07 -11.51 10.39
CA ARG A 90 0.30 -10.31 9.59
C ARG A 90 -1.01 -9.59 9.33
N PHE A 91 -1.12 -8.35 9.74
CA PHE A 91 -2.27 -7.51 9.48
C PHE A 91 -2.34 -7.12 8.00
N LEU A 92 -3.42 -7.50 7.31
CA LEU A 92 -3.60 -7.27 5.89
C LEU A 92 -4.42 -6.02 5.59
N ASN A 93 -5.58 -5.87 6.23
CA ASN A 93 -6.52 -4.79 5.95
C ASN A 93 -7.54 -4.61 7.08
N GLU A 94 -8.17 -3.44 7.12
CA GLU A 94 -9.44 -3.17 7.78
C GLU A 94 -10.51 -3.07 6.69
N SER A 95 -11.49 -3.96 6.67
CA SER A 95 -12.50 -4.02 5.61
C SER A 95 -13.77 -4.69 6.09
N GLY A 96 -14.93 -4.15 5.70
CA GLY A 96 -16.23 -4.73 6.02
C GLY A 96 -16.53 -4.82 7.52
N GLY A 97 -15.95 -3.94 8.34
CA GLY A 97 -16.08 -3.96 9.80
C GLY A 97 -15.20 -5.00 10.51
N TYR A 98 -14.23 -5.61 9.79
CA TYR A 98 -13.30 -6.59 10.35
C TYR A 98 -11.84 -6.16 10.14
N TYR A 99 -11.02 -6.53 11.10
CA TYR A 99 -9.57 -6.58 10.97
C TYR A 99 -9.16 -7.93 10.41
N ILE A 100 -8.50 -7.95 9.26
CA ILE A 100 -8.16 -9.16 8.51
C ILE A 100 -6.67 -9.45 8.68
N PHE A 101 -6.36 -10.65 9.16
CA PHE A 101 -4.99 -11.11 9.39
C PHE A 101 -4.70 -12.37 8.58
N ALA A 102 -3.44 -12.54 8.17
CA ALA A 102 -2.91 -13.82 7.69
C ALA A 102 -1.93 -14.38 8.72
N LYS A 103 -2.06 -15.67 9.02
CA LYS A 103 -1.14 -16.43 9.88
C LYS A 103 -0.49 -17.52 9.04
N GLY A 104 0.80 -17.36 8.79
CA GLY A 104 1.50 -18.26 7.87
C GLY A 104 0.95 -18.22 6.44
N CYS A 105 0.86 -19.40 5.82
CA CYS A 105 0.38 -19.58 4.45
C CYS A 105 -0.89 -20.44 4.36
N ASP A 106 -1.51 -20.72 5.46
CA ASP A 106 -2.58 -21.72 5.59
C ASP A 106 -3.78 -21.26 6.40
N GLU A 107 -3.70 -20.09 7.04
CA GLU A 107 -4.78 -19.59 7.90
C GLU A 107 -4.99 -18.08 7.72
N MET A 108 -6.24 -17.65 7.67
CA MET A 108 -6.68 -16.27 7.85
C MET A 108 -7.57 -16.14 9.07
N LEU A 109 -7.44 -15.01 9.75
CA LEU A 109 -8.23 -14.64 10.90
C LEU A 109 -8.90 -13.29 10.63
N LEU A 110 -10.22 -13.24 10.75
CA LEU A 110 -11.00 -12.02 10.72
C LEU A 110 -11.51 -11.76 12.14
N VAL A 111 -11.27 -10.57 12.66
CA VAL A 111 -11.74 -10.15 13.98
C VAL A 111 -12.61 -8.92 13.82
N ARG A 112 -13.82 -8.95 14.33
CA ARG A 112 -14.75 -7.83 14.23
C ARG A 112 -14.16 -6.58 14.91
N ALA A 113 -14.18 -5.45 14.24
CA ALA A 113 -13.57 -4.23 14.74
C ALA A 113 -14.19 -3.77 16.07
N SER A 114 -15.51 -3.92 16.25
CA SER A 114 -16.22 -3.59 17.50
C SER A 114 -15.82 -4.41 18.72
N VAL A 115 -15.25 -5.60 18.54
CA VAL A 115 -14.70 -6.41 19.65
C VAL A 115 -13.39 -5.84 20.17
N ILE A 116 -12.65 -5.17 19.29
CA ILE A 116 -11.33 -4.60 19.58
C ILE A 116 -11.43 -3.12 19.96
N ASP A 117 -12.29 -2.39 19.29
CA ASP A 117 -12.50 -0.96 19.49
C ASP A 117 -14.00 -0.66 19.61
N GLU A 118 -14.46 -0.40 20.83
CA GLU A 118 -15.86 -0.08 21.12
C GLU A 118 -16.33 1.20 20.40
N SER A 119 -15.41 2.09 20.01
CA SER A 119 -15.71 3.31 19.24
C SER A 119 -15.96 3.05 17.75
N ALA A 120 -15.57 1.89 17.24
CA ALA A 120 -15.74 1.49 15.84
C ALA A 120 -17.19 1.05 15.49
N PHE A 121 -18.12 1.12 16.46
CA PHE A 121 -19.49 0.60 16.33
C PHE A 121 -20.33 1.30 15.22
N ASP A 122 -19.88 2.44 14.71
CA ASP A 122 -20.68 3.27 13.78
C ASP A 122 -20.25 3.19 12.30
N SER A 123 -19.17 2.48 11.96
CA SER A 123 -18.59 2.50 10.60
C SER A 123 -18.92 1.28 9.72
N GLY A 124 -19.59 0.28 10.23
CA GLY A 124 -19.88 -0.95 9.50
C GLY A 124 -21.37 -1.22 9.37
N THR A 125 -22.03 -0.69 8.38
CA THR A 125 -23.38 -1.11 8.02
C THR A 125 -23.38 -2.57 7.58
N CYS A 126 -23.68 -3.45 8.53
CA CYS A 126 -24.18 -4.78 8.21
C CYS A 126 -25.68 -4.63 7.89
N PRO A 127 -26.11 -4.78 6.64
CA PRO A 127 -27.47 -4.39 6.24
C PRO A 127 -28.56 -5.35 6.69
N ILE A 128 -28.25 -6.51 7.26
CA ILE A 128 -29.26 -7.53 7.56
C ILE A 128 -28.98 -8.20 8.93
N LYS A 129 -29.98 -8.15 9.82
CA LYS A 129 -30.03 -8.93 11.07
C LYS A 129 -30.52 -10.37 10.76
N GLU A 130 -29.74 -11.14 10.04
CA GLU A 130 -29.96 -12.58 9.96
C GLU A 130 -29.05 -13.26 10.99
N GLU A 131 -29.63 -14.07 11.86
CA GLU A 131 -28.95 -14.71 13.02
C GLU A 131 -27.76 -15.60 12.63
N ASN A 132 -27.60 -15.97 11.37
CA ASN A 132 -26.51 -16.83 10.85
C ASN A 132 -25.57 -16.14 9.85
N SER A 133 -25.60 -14.81 9.75
CA SER A 133 -24.70 -14.10 8.84
C SER A 133 -23.31 -13.91 9.46
N ALA A 134 -22.24 -13.92 8.64
CA ALA A 134 -20.87 -13.61 9.08
C ALA A 134 -20.79 -12.26 9.81
N CYS A 135 -21.74 -11.36 9.58
CA CYS A 135 -21.87 -10.08 10.24
C CYS A 135 -22.10 -10.16 11.76
N THR A 136 -22.51 -11.31 12.30
CA THR A 136 -22.76 -11.50 13.74
C THR A 136 -21.59 -12.18 14.45
N GLN A 137 -20.67 -12.80 13.72
CA GLN A 137 -19.54 -13.51 14.32
C GLN A 137 -18.46 -12.52 14.78
N GLU A 138 -17.99 -12.67 16.01
CA GLU A 138 -16.91 -11.86 16.58
C GLU A 138 -15.54 -12.21 15.97
N GLN A 139 -15.36 -13.47 15.61
CA GLN A 139 -14.11 -14.01 15.09
C GLN A 139 -14.39 -15.13 14.08
N ILE A 140 -13.76 -15.04 12.91
CA ILE A 140 -13.83 -16.03 11.85
C ILE A 140 -12.41 -16.55 11.56
N LYS A 141 -12.23 -17.87 11.59
CA LYS A 141 -10.98 -18.54 11.23
C LYS A 141 -11.22 -19.40 10.00
N LEU A 142 -10.42 -19.22 8.98
CA LEU A 142 -10.49 -20.03 7.78
C LEU A 142 -9.11 -20.51 7.34
N LYS A 143 -9.04 -21.73 6.84
CA LYS A 143 -7.84 -22.29 6.21
C LYS A 143 -7.74 -21.77 4.78
N THR A 144 -6.54 -21.41 4.34
CA THR A 144 -6.25 -20.95 2.98
C THR A 144 -5.28 -21.87 2.28
N GLN A 145 -5.37 -21.92 0.95
CA GLN A 145 -4.37 -22.58 0.13
C GLN A 145 -3.38 -21.52 -0.40
N GLY A 146 -2.31 -21.27 0.35
CA GLY A 146 -1.29 -20.28 0.00
C GLY A 146 -1.29 -19.05 0.91
N CYS A 147 -0.18 -18.33 0.88
CA CYS A 147 0.03 -17.15 1.74
C CYS A 147 -0.78 -15.97 1.23
N ALA A 148 -1.87 -15.62 1.91
CA ALA A 148 -2.65 -14.42 1.60
C ALA A 148 -1.80 -13.16 1.84
N ILE A 149 -1.77 -12.23 0.88
CA ILE A 149 -0.97 -10.99 0.93
C ILE A 149 -1.78 -9.72 0.89
N SER A 150 -3.00 -9.78 0.37
CA SER A 150 -3.98 -8.69 0.41
C SER A 150 -5.37 -9.26 0.45
N ALA A 151 -6.29 -8.59 1.13
CA ALA A 151 -7.66 -9.06 1.28
C ALA A 151 -8.63 -7.89 1.46
N SER A 152 -9.90 -8.11 1.11
CA SER A 152 -11.03 -7.21 1.37
C SER A 152 -12.28 -8.03 1.64
N LEU A 153 -13.20 -7.47 2.42
CA LEU A 153 -14.47 -8.07 2.80
C LEU A 153 -15.63 -7.14 2.41
N LYS A 154 -16.67 -7.69 1.80
CA LYS A 154 -17.97 -7.01 1.60
C LYS A 154 -19.09 -7.98 1.92
N GLY A 155 -19.90 -7.68 2.96
CA GLY A 155 -20.92 -8.61 3.46
C GLY A 155 -20.30 -9.95 3.88
N ASN A 156 -20.76 -11.04 3.29
CA ASN A 156 -20.26 -12.39 3.54
C ASN A 156 -19.18 -12.86 2.55
N LEU A 157 -18.70 -11.99 1.66
CA LEU A 157 -17.71 -12.36 0.65
C LEU A 157 -16.33 -11.83 1.01
N LEU A 158 -15.40 -12.74 1.26
CA LEU A 158 -13.97 -12.45 1.46
C LEU A 158 -13.23 -12.64 0.13
N ALA A 159 -12.65 -11.58 -0.41
CA ALA A 159 -11.77 -11.63 -1.58
C ALA A 159 -10.31 -11.45 -1.16
N PHE A 160 -9.40 -12.29 -1.63
CA PHE A 160 -7.97 -12.19 -1.31
C PHE A 160 -7.08 -12.68 -2.44
N VAL A 161 -5.82 -12.24 -2.40
CA VAL A 161 -4.76 -12.65 -3.34
C VAL A 161 -3.63 -13.29 -2.54
N THR A 162 -3.06 -14.36 -3.09
CA THR A 162 -1.95 -15.11 -2.49
C THR A 162 -0.62 -14.83 -3.19
N THR A 163 0.49 -15.19 -2.53
CA THR A 163 1.86 -14.97 -3.05
C THR A 163 2.15 -15.67 -4.36
N ASP A 164 1.43 -16.75 -4.68
CA ASP A 164 1.54 -17.48 -5.94
C ASP A 164 0.69 -16.88 -7.06
N ASN A 165 0.18 -15.65 -6.85
CA ASN A 165 -0.67 -14.89 -7.78
C ASN A 165 -2.04 -15.55 -8.04
N THR A 166 -2.63 -16.19 -7.03
CA THR A 166 -3.98 -16.74 -7.12
C THR A 166 -4.97 -15.77 -6.46
N SER A 167 -6.06 -15.46 -7.16
CA SER A 167 -7.19 -14.66 -6.69
C SER A 167 -8.31 -15.57 -6.21
N HIS A 168 -8.85 -15.31 -5.01
CA HIS A 168 -9.87 -16.14 -4.38
C HIS A 168 -11.07 -15.33 -3.92
N ILE A 169 -12.28 -15.90 -4.02
CA ILE A 169 -13.47 -15.44 -3.28
C ILE A 169 -13.96 -16.61 -2.44
N VAL A 170 -14.17 -16.35 -1.15
CA VAL A 170 -14.74 -17.29 -0.20
C VAL A 170 -16.04 -16.72 0.34
N SER A 171 -17.12 -17.50 0.30
CA SER A 171 -18.36 -17.20 1.03
C SER A 171 -18.19 -17.60 2.48
N LEU A 172 -18.46 -16.66 3.39
CA LEU A 172 -18.42 -16.85 4.83
C LEU A 172 -19.78 -17.30 5.40
N GLU A 173 -20.75 -17.64 4.55
CA GLU A 173 -21.99 -18.29 4.96
C GLU A 173 -21.70 -19.73 5.37
N SER A 174 -22.20 -20.14 6.56
CA SER A 174 -22.02 -21.50 7.00
C SER A 174 -22.79 -22.46 6.09
N SER A 175 -22.18 -23.59 5.73
CA SER A 175 -22.72 -24.56 4.78
C SER A 175 -23.94 -25.36 5.24
N THR A 176 -24.59 -24.95 6.38
CA THR A 176 -25.77 -25.64 6.91
C THR A 176 -27.04 -25.42 6.08
N ASP A 177 -27.08 -24.43 5.17
CA ASP A 177 -28.32 -24.06 4.44
C ASP A 177 -28.37 -24.46 2.95
N PHE A 178 -27.34 -25.12 2.40
CA PHE A 178 -27.38 -25.61 1.01
C PHE A 178 -27.62 -27.11 0.92
N ALA A 179 -28.84 -27.56 1.35
CA ALA A 179 -29.37 -28.84 0.93
C ALA A 179 -29.84 -28.73 -0.53
N SER A 180 -29.10 -29.41 -1.42
CA SER A 180 -29.49 -29.90 -2.76
C SER A 180 -30.03 -28.89 -3.77
N VAL A 181 -29.13 -28.40 -4.61
CA VAL A 181 -29.43 -28.26 -6.05
C VAL A 181 -28.42 -29.14 -6.80
N ASP A 182 -28.86 -30.33 -7.19
CA ASP A 182 -28.18 -31.18 -8.17
C ASP A 182 -28.04 -30.41 -9.50
N LEU A 183 -26.86 -29.97 -9.82
CA LEU A 183 -26.45 -29.65 -11.19
C LEU A 183 -25.15 -30.39 -11.48
N ALA A 184 -25.34 -31.60 -12.03
CA ALA A 184 -24.28 -32.33 -12.68
C ALA A 184 -23.72 -31.50 -13.84
N LYS A 185 -22.49 -30.97 -13.71
CA LYS A 185 -21.54 -30.75 -14.80
C LYS A 185 -20.13 -30.49 -14.29
N GLU A 186 -19.28 -31.45 -14.66
CA GLU A 186 -17.84 -31.34 -14.97
C GLU A 186 -16.84 -30.73 -13.98
N GLU A 187 -15.89 -31.56 -13.64
CA GLU A 187 -14.67 -31.44 -12.88
C GLU A 187 -13.96 -30.07 -12.97
N SER A 188 -14.33 -29.18 -12.06
CA SER A 188 -13.42 -28.14 -11.57
C SER A 188 -13.30 -28.34 -10.06
N ALA A 189 -12.09 -28.48 -9.58
CA ALA A 189 -11.77 -28.92 -8.22
C ALA A 189 -12.46 -28.03 -7.15
N ASP A 190 -13.61 -28.48 -6.66
CA ASP A 190 -14.20 -28.02 -5.41
C ASP A 190 -13.24 -28.40 -4.27
N LYS A 191 -12.52 -27.42 -3.77
CA LYS A 191 -11.73 -27.56 -2.55
C LYS A 191 -12.37 -26.68 -1.49
N ASP A 192 -13.03 -27.32 -0.56
CA ASP A 192 -13.57 -26.69 0.63
C ASP A 192 -12.43 -26.14 1.49
N PHE A 193 -12.59 -24.91 2.00
CA PHE A 193 -11.72 -24.36 3.01
C PHE A 193 -12.19 -24.84 4.38
N GLU A 194 -11.51 -25.82 4.96
CA GLU A 194 -11.85 -26.33 6.28
C GLU A 194 -11.47 -25.37 7.39
N ASN A 195 -12.32 -25.29 8.41
CA ASN A 195 -12.06 -24.55 9.64
C ASN A 195 -11.31 -25.42 10.68
N SER A 196 -10.30 -24.86 11.35
CA SER A 196 -9.48 -25.55 12.36
C SER A 196 -9.95 -25.27 13.78
N GLY A 197 -11.16 -25.65 14.13
CA GLY A 197 -11.69 -25.56 15.50
C GLY A 197 -12.66 -26.70 15.80
N GLU A 198 -12.93 -27.02 17.07
CA GLU A 198 -13.80 -28.11 17.49
C GLU A 198 -15.26 -28.00 17.00
N ASN A 199 -15.64 -26.87 16.37
CA ASN A 199 -16.83 -26.69 15.53
C ASN A 199 -16.34 -26.29 14.13
N SER A 200 -16.08 -27.25 13.24
CA SER A 200 -15.59 -27.03 11.90
C SER A 200 -16.70 -26.51 10.98
N GLU A 201 -16.90 -25.20 10.93
CA GLU A 201 -17.65 -24.58 9.83
C GLU A 201 -16.77 -24.63 8.59
N SER A 202 -17.25 -25.28 7.53
CA SER A 202 -16.58 -25.30 6.22
C SER A 202 -17.05 -24.09 5.41
N TYR A 203 -16.14 -23.21 5.04
CA TYR A 203 -16.43 -22.04 4.19
C TYR A 203 -16.23 -22.41 2.73
N LYS A 204 -17.17 -22.02 1.87
CA LYS A 204 -17.17 -22.40 0.46
C LYS A 204 -16.28 -21.45 -0.37
N SER A 205 -15.28 -22.00 -1.05
CA SER A 205 -14.59 -21.31 -2.13
C SER A 205 -15.52 -21.20 -3.35
N VAL A 206 -15.93 -19.99 -3.68
CA VAL A 206 -16.84 -19.73 -4.83
C VAL A 206 -16.10 -19.27 -6.07
N PHE A 207 -14.83 -18.87 -5.93
CA PHE A 207 -13.98 -18.49 -7.04
C PHE A 207 -12.49 -18.71 -6.70
N SER A 208 -11.75 -19.26 -7.64
CA SER A 208 -10.29 -19.35 -7.57
C SER A 208 -9.70 -19.27 -8.98
N GLN A 209 -8.79 -18.33 -9.20
CA GLN A 209 -8.09 -18.20 -10.48
C GLN A 209 -6.62 -17.85 -10.27
N LYS A 210 -5.74 -18.68 -10.81
CA LYS A 210 -4.29 -18.48 -10.80
C LYS A 210 -3.86 -17.58 -11.95
N GLY A 211 -3.06 -16.56 -11.63
CA GLY A 211 -2.40 -15.70 -12.60
C GLY A 211 -1.05 -16.28 -13.06
N SER A 212 -0.28 -15.47 -13.80
CA SER A 212 1.06 -15.87 -14.26
C SER A 212 2.05 -15.91 -13.10
N ALA A 213 3.09 -16.72 -13.22
CA ALA A 213 4.18 -16.77 -12.25
C ALA A 213 4.92 -15.44 -12.17
N VAL A 214 5.26 -15.03 -10.96
CA VAL A 214 5.88 -13.73 -10.67
C VAL A 214 7.24 -13.95 -10.03
N LEU A 215 8.25 -13.22 -10.50
CA LEU A 215 9.64 -13.33 -10.03
C LEU A 215 9.97 -12.35 -8.89
N ALA A 216 9.39 -11.15 -8.93
CA ALA A 216 9.59 -10.13 -7.92
C ALA A 216 8.40 -9.16 -7.87
N VAL A 217 8.02 -8.74 -6.67
CA VAL A 217 6.90 -7.83 -6.42
C VAL A 217 7.36 -6.58 -5.68
N ASN A 218 6.68 -5.46 -5.92
CA ASN A 218 6.83 -4.25 -5.11
C ASN A 218 6.23 -4.48 -3.73
N GLN A 219 6.71 -3.76 -2.72
CA GLN A 219 6.20 -3.85 -1.34
C GLN A 219 4.76 -3.32 -1.21
N LEU A 220 4.38 -2.34 -2.03
CA LEU A 220 3.01 -1.88 -2.11
C LEU A 220 2.19 -2.88 -2.93
N ILE A 221 1.15 -3.42 -2.34
CA ILE A 221 0.21 -4.34 -2.99
C ILE A 221 -1.19 -3.79 -2.74
N ALA A 222 -1.95 -3.62 -3.83
CA ALA A 222 -3.34 -3.20 -3.72
C ALA A 222 -4.21 -4.32 -3.11
N ALA A 223 -5.33 -3.96 -2.49
CA ALA A 223 -6.33 -4.91 -2.03
C ALA A 223 -7.42 -5.10 -3.10
N PRO A 224 -8.13 -6.23 -3.11
CA PRO A 224 -9.30 -6.43 -3.96
C PRO A 224 -10.33 -5.31 -3.73
N LEU A 225 -10.92 -4.81 -4.81
CA LEU A 225 -11.92 -3.75 -4.79
C LEU A 225 -13.29 -4.32 -5.08
N PHE A 226 -14.20 -4.27 -4.11
CA PHE A 226 -15.60 -4.58 -4.31
C PHE A 226 -16.36 -3.37 -4.85
N LEU A 227 -17.02 -3.56 -5.98
CA LEU A 227 -18.03 -2.68 -6.56
C LEU A 227 -19.42 -3.29 -6.34
N ASP A 228 -20.47 -2.72 -6.93
CA ASP A 228 -21.82 -3.21 -6.67
C ASP A 228 -22.06 -4.61 -7.23
N SER A 229 -21.63 -4.87 -8.45
CA SER A 229 -21.88 -6.14 -9.15
C SER A 229 -20.64 -6.98 -9.42
N VAL A 230 -19.45 -6.46 -9.13
CA VAL A 230 -18.19 -7.13 -9.42
C VAL A 230 -17.17 -6.95 -8.29
N VAL A 231 -16.20 -7.85 -8.21
CA VAL A 231 -14.95 -7.63 -7.50
C VAL A 231 -13.80 -7.53 -8.50
N VAL A 232 -12.91 -6.56 -8.29
CA VAL A 232 -11.72 -6.33 -9.09
C VAL A 232 -10.50 -6.77 -8.30
N PHE A 233 -9.78 -7.76 -8.81
CA PHE A 233 -8.56 -8.26 -8.17
C PHE A 233 -7.33 -7.56 -8.72
N PRO A 234 -6.43 -7.10 -7.86
CA PRO A 234 -5.08 -6.68 -8.24
C PRO A 234 -4.19 -7.91 -8.34
N THR A 235 -3.70 -8.21 -9.54
CA THR A 235 -2.79 -9.35 -9.70
C THR A 235 -1.32 -8.94 -9.52
N LEU A 236 -0.45 -9.91 -9.29
CA LEU A 236 0.98 -9.68 -9.11
C LEU A 236 1.74 -9.58 -10.44
N ASP A 237 1.11 -9.94 -11.55
CA ASP A 237 1.68 -9.93 -12.91
C ASP A 237 1.22 -8.73 -13.77
N GLY A 238 0.69 -7.68 -13.14
CA GLY A 238 0.37 -6.42 -13.82
C GLY A 238 -0.99 -6.37 -14.51
N ARG A 239 -1.93 -7.15 -14.02
CA ARG A 239 -3.31 -7.18 -14.53
C ARG A 239 -4.30 -6.82 -13.45
N ILE A 240 -5.50 -6.47 -13.86
CA ILE A 240 -6.67 -6.50 -13.00
C ILE A 240 -7.67 -7.52 -13.56
N LEU A 241 -8.19 -8.35 -12.65
CA LEU A 241 -9.16 -9.38 -12.96
C LEU A 241 -10.53 -8.93 -12.44
N VAL A 242 -11.52 -8.78 -13.33
CA VAL A 242 -12.88 -8.38 -12.98
C VAL A 242 -13.76 -9.61 -12.93
N VAL A 243 -14.31 -9.91 -11.76
CA VAL A 243 -15.13 -11.10 -11.50
C VAL A 243 -16.54 -10.68 -11.10
N SER A 244 -17.54 -11.27 -11.71
CA SER A 244 -18.97 -11.06 -11.38
C SER A 244 -19.28 -11.59 -9.98
N LEU A 245 -20.03 -10.84 -9.18
CA LEU A 245 -20.57 -11.30 -7.90
C LEU A 245 -21.87 -12.12 -8.04
N GLN A 246 -22.46 -12.16 -9.25
CA GLN A 246 -23.68 -12.91 -9.51
C GLN A 246 -23.41 -14.39 -9.78
N ASN A 247 -22.38 -14.68 -10.59
CA ASN A 247 -22.09 -16.05 -11.04
C ASN A 247 -20.63 -16.49 -10.77
N TYR A 248 -19.83 -15.62 -10.16
CA TYR A 248 -18.41 -15.82 -9.84
C TYR A 248 -17.54 -16.17 -11.04
N GLU A 249 -17.91 -15.65 -12.22
CA GLU A 249 -17.13 -15.82 -13.46
C GLU A 249 -16.29 -14.59 -13.77
N THR A 250 -15.13 -14.84 -14.39
CA THR A 250 -14.27 -13.77 -14.89
C THR A 250 -14.93 -13.07 -16.07
N GLN A 251 -15.27 -11.80 -15.89
CA GLN A 251 -15.82 -10.97 -16.97
C GLN A 251 -14.73 -10.34 -17.84
N ARG A 252 -13.65 -9.87 -17.22
CA ARG A 252 -12.53 -9.21 -17.91
C ARG A 252 -11.20 -9.51 -17.23
N ASN A 253 -10.16 -9.63 -18.05
CA ASN A 253 -8.76 -9.66 -17.62
C ASN A 253 -8.02 -8.57 -18.37
N ILE A 254 -7.68 -7.45 -17.67
CA ILE A 254 -7.18 -6.21 -18.25
C ILE A 254 -5.70 -6.06 -17.92
N ILE A 255 -4.88 -5.93 -18.94
CA ILE A 255 -3.44 -5.69 -18.79
C ILE A 255 -3.21 -4.21 -18.47
N VAL A 256 -2.67 -3.93 -17.29
CA VAL A 256 -2.20 -2.61 -16.89
C VAL A 256 -0.79 -2.38 -17.44
N SER A 257 0.11 -3.34 -17.18
CA SER A 257 1.49 -3.34 -17.65
C SER A 257 1.96 -4.77 -17.90
N SER A 258 2.98 -4.96 -18.72
CA SER A 258 3.59 -6.25 -19.05
C SER A 258 5.07 -6.31 -18.72
N GLU A 259 5.52 -5.52 -17.73
CA GLU A 259 6.88 -5.56 -17.25
C GLU A 259 7.21 -6.92 -16.61
N LYS A 260 8.48 -7.31 -16.67
CA LYS A 260 8.93 -8.60 -16.17
C LYS A 260 9.10 -8.66 -14.65
N PHE A 261 9.43 -7.53 -14.02
CA PHE A 261 9.74 -7.44 -12.59
C PHE A 261 8.97 -6.28 -11.96
N PHE A 262 8.61 -6.43 -10.68
CA PHE A 262 7.92 -5.40 -9.90
C PHE A 262 6.67 -4.88 -10.60
N ASN A 263 5.92 -5.78 -11.22
CA ASN A 263 4.77 -5.45 -12.06
C ASN A 263 3.42 -5.61 -11.36
N ASN A 264 3.42 -5.91 -10.07
CA ASN A 264 2.17 -6.05 -9.30
C ASN A 264 1.38 -4.74 -9.25
N ILE A 265 0.08 -4.85 -9.12
CA ILE A 265 -0.80 -3.71 -8.92
C ILE A 265 -0.53 -3.13 -7.53
N ILE A 266 -0.03 -1.88 -7.49
CA ILE A 266 0.29 -1.15 -6.27
C ILE A 266 -0.84 -0.23 -5.80
N TYR A 267 -1.78 0.08 -6.69
CA TYR A 267 -2.94 0.93 -6.43
C TYR A 267 -4.14 0.44 -7.20
N LEU A 268 -5.28 0.36 -6.52
CA LEU A 268 -6.57 0.01 -7.11
C LEU A 268 -7.65 0.77 -6.34
N GLN A 269 -8.40 1.59 -7.04
CA GLN A 269 -9.53 2.35 -6.50
C GLN A 269 -10.55 2.60 -7.61
N GLY A 270 -11.80 2.78 -7.25
CA GLY A 270 -12.84 3.11 -8.21
C GLY A 270 -14.23 3.11 -7.62
N ASP A 271 -15.16 3.36 -8.49
CA ASP A 271 -16.61 3.26 -8.30
C ASP A 271 -17.20 2.48 -9.50
N ASP A 272 -18.51 2.30 -9.56
CA ASP A 272 -19.17 1.55 -10.63
C ASP A 272 -19.03 2.17 -12.03
N VAL A 273 -18.55 3.40 -12.12
CA VAL A 273 -18.33 4.13 -13.37
C VAL A 273 -16.85 4.16 -13.75
N ARG A 274 -15.95 4.18 -12.76
CA ARG A 274 -14.52 4.42 -12.94
C ARG A 274 -13.67 3.44 -12.14
N ILE A 275 -12.62 2.91 -12.77
CA ILE A 275 -11.60 2.09 -12.13
C ILE A 275 -10.23 2.69 -12.43
N PHE A 276 -9.44 2.90 -11.40
CA PHE A 276 -8.04 3.31 -11.49
C PHE A 276 -7.16 2.19 -10.98
N ALA A 277 -6.19 1.75 -11.79
CA ALA A 277 -5.25 0.71 -11.40
C ALA A 277 -3.83 1.08 -11.84
N SER A 278 -2.86 0.87 -10.97
CA SER A 278 -1.46 1.18 -11.27
C SER A 278 -0.51 0.06 -10.89
N THR A 279 0.46 -0.17 -11.76
CA THR A 279 1.75 -0.78 -11.42
C THR A 279 2.77 0.32 -11.11
N PRO A 280 4.00 0.00 -10.67
CA PRO A 280 5.05 1.01 -10.52
C PRO A 280 5.46 1.76 -11.81
N LYS A 281 5.05 1.27 -12.99
CA LYS A 281 5.44 1.84 -14.29
C LYS A 281 4.30 2.44 -15.09
N LYS A 282 3.06 2.10 -14.76
CA LYS A 282 1.91 2.51 -15.57
C LYS A 282 0.64 2.58 -14.74
N LEU A 283 -0.06 3.69 -14.86
CA LEU A 283 -1.40 3.89 -14.33
C LEU A 283 -2.40 3.79 -15.49
N ILE A 284 -3.50 3.11 -15.27
CA ILE A 284 -4.66 3.13 -16.17
C ILE A 284 -5.89 3.70 -15.46
N SER A 285 -6.74 4.31 -16.24
CA SER A 285 -8.10 4.73 -15.88
C SER A 285 -9.08 4.09 -16.84
N ILE A 286 -10.11 3.45 -16.34
CA ILE A 286 -11.21 2.91 -17.13
C ILE A 286 -12.45 3.70 -16.73
N VAL A 287 -13.00 4.45 -17.68
CA VAL A 287 -14.17 5.30 -17.47
C VAL A 287 -15.19 4.96 -18.55
N SER A 288 -16.39 4.53 -18.16
CA SER A 288 -17.47 4.14 -19.09
C SER A 288 -16.99 3.20 -20.22
N GLY A 289 -16.10 2.24 -19.87
CA GLY A 289 -15.55 1.26 -20.79
C GLY A 289 -14.37 1.73 -21.66
N GLN A 290 -14.03 3.02 -21.63
CA GLN A 290 -12.84 3.55 -22.30
C GLN A 290 -11.62 3.48 -21.36
N GLN A 291 -10.47 3.09 -21.91
CA GLN A 291 -9.22 2.99 -21.16
C GLN A 291 -8.26 4.10 -21.55
N PHE A 292 -7.78 4.82 -20.54
CA PHE A 292 -6.71 5.82 -20.63
C PHE A 292 -5.46 5.28 -19.90
N SER A 293 -4.29 5.83 -20.23
CA SER A 293 -3.05 5.42 -19.54
C SER A 293 -2.10 6.58 -19.35
N TYR A 294 -1.34 6.48 -18.24
CA TYR A 294 -0.26 7.38 -17.88
C TYR A 294 0.97 6.56 -17.52
N GLN A 295 2.11 6.87 -18.10
CA GLN A 295 3.35 6.08 -17.98
C GLN A 295 4.44 6.93 -17.34
N GLU A 296 4.84 6.52 -16.13
CA GLU A 296 5.88 7.12 -15.31
C GLU A 296 6.41 6.11 -14.29
N ASP A 297 7.56 6.40 -13.69
CA ASP A 297 8.10 5.65 -12.55
C ASP A 297 7.35 6.02 -11.26
N ILE A 298 6.18 5.41 -11.08
CA ILE A 298 5.24 5.73 -10.03
C ILE A 298 5.69 5.09 -8.72
N LYS A 299 5.80 5.91 -7.69
CA LYS A 299 6.12 5.49 -6.34
C LYS A 299 4.87 5.35 -5.48
N ASP A 300 3.95 6.30 -5.57
CA ASP A 300 2.68 6.29 -4.85
C ASP A 300 1.60 7.06 -5.60
N ILE A 301 0.34 6.80 -5.25
CA ILE A 301 -0.84 7.46 -5.81
C ILE A 301 -1.83 7.74 -4.67
N THR A 302 -2.47 8.91 -4.74
CA THR A 302 -3.64 9.23 -3.91
C THR A 302 -4.73 9.87 -4.76
N PHE A 303 -6.00 9.65 -4.37
CA PHE A 303 -7.16 10.29 -5.00
C PHE A 303 -7.75 11.30 -4.02
N ALA A 304 -7.87 12.55 -4.43
CA ALA A 304 -8.45 13.60 -3.63
C ALA A 304 -9.07 14.68 -4.53
N ASN A 305 -10.15 15.31 -4.06
CA ASN A 305 -10.80 16.44 -4.73
C ASN A 305 -11.15 16.19 -6.21
N GLY A 306 -11.46 14.92 -6.57
CA GLY A 306 -11.80 14.54 -7.95
C GLY A 306 -10.62 14.31 -8.89
N TYR A 307 -9.38 14.42 -8.40
CA TYR A 307 -8.14 14.21 -9.15
C TYR A 307 -7.31 13.08 -8.58
N LEU A 308 -6.49 12.45 -9.45
CA LEU A 308 -5.42 11.57 -9.04
C LEU A 308 -4.12 12.37 -8.90
N TYR A 309 -3.41 12.13 -7.82
CA TYR A 309 -2.07 12.68 -7.61
C TYR A 309 -1.08 11.54 -7.64
N THR A 310 -0.10 11.61 -8.55
CA THR A 310 0.98 10.63 -8.64
C THR A 310 2.26 11.20 -8.08
N LEU A 311 2.98 10.39 -7.31
CA LEU A 311 4.33 10.65 -6.85
C LEU A 311 5.29 9.76 -7.61
N THR A 312 6.31 10.34 -8.26
CA THR A 312 7.31 9.56 -9.01
C THR A 312 8.61 9.35 -8.23
N LEU A 313 9.41 8.38 -8.69
CA LEU A 313 10.74 8.13 -8.12
C LEU A 313 11.69 9.33 -8.27
N GLU A 314 11.47 10.17 -9.28
CA GLU A 314 12.26 11.38 -9.54
C GLU A 314 11.81 12.62 -8.77
N GLY A 315 10.84 12.48 -7.84
CA GLY A 315 10.33 13.59 -7.03
C GLY A 315 9.36 14.50 -7.78
N LYS A 316 8.71 14.03 -8.86
CA LYS A 316 7.62 14.74 -9.54
C LYS A 316 6.28 14.39 -8.86
N ILE A 317 5.47 15.39 -8.57
CA ILE A 317 4.06 15.25 -8.23
C ILE A 317 3.25 15.76 -9.41
N ALA A 318 2.34 14.92 -9.95
CA ALA A 318 1.44 15.29 -11.02
C ALA A 318 0.00 15.15 -10.57
N GLN A 319 -0.81 16.16 -10.87
CA GLN A 319 -2.27 16.14 -10.77
C GLN A 319 -2.85 15.69 -12.09
N LEU A 320 -3.63 14.60 -12.09
CA LEU A 320 -4.21 14.01 -13.28
C LEU A 320 -5.74 14.07 -13.21
N ASP A 321 -6.37 14.39 -14.33
CA ASP A 321 -7.83 14.23 -14.47
C ASP A 321 -8.23 12.74 -14.61
N HIS A 322 -9.52 12.47 -14.70
CA HIS A 322 -10.04 11.11 -14.85
C HIS A 322 -9.65 10.42 -16.18
N THR A 323 -9.17 11.18 -17.17
CA THR A 323 -8.61 10.68 -18.44
C THR A 323 -7.09 10.59 -18.41
N LEU A 324 -6.47 10.79 -17.22
CA LEU A 324 -5.04 10.75 -16.95
C LEU A 324 -4.22 11.81 -17.69
N ARG A 325 -4.84 12.94 -18.07
CA ARG A 325 -4.10 14.10 -18.56
C ARG A 325 -3.55 14.88 -17.38
N GLU A 326 -2.29 15.33 -17.51
CA GLU A 326 -1.67 16.21 -16.53
C GLU A 326 -2.37 17.58 -16.55
N VAL A 327 -2.95 17.95 -15.40
CA VAL A 327 -3.55 19.27 -15.17
C VAL A 327 -2.49 20.21 -14.61
N ASN A 328 -1.78 19.75 -13.59
CA ASN A 328 -0.68 20.48 -12.96
C ASN A 328 0.44 19.52 -12.60
N THR A 329 1.69 20.04 -12.57
CA THR A 329 2.86 19.28 -12.14
C THR A 329 3.81 20.12 -11.29
N LYS A 330 4.49 19.45 -10.37
CA LYS A 330 5.59 20.05 -9.59
C LYS A 330 6.72 19.03 -9.44
N LYS A 331 7.92 19.42 -9.82
CA LYS A 331 9.12 18.60 -9.63
C LYS A 331 10.00 19.19 -8.53
N PHE A 332 10.46 18.32 -7.64
CA PHE A 332 11.41 18.60 -6.58
C PHE A 332 12.71 17.87 -6.93
N GLU A 333 13.62 18.59 -7.57
CA GLU A 333 14.87 18.01 -8.10
C GLU A 333 15.68 17.31 -7.01
N TYR A 334 16.04 16.05 -7.26
CA TYR A 334 16.79 15.16 -6.34
C TYR A 334 16.06 14.81 -5.03
N ALA A 335 14.77 15.14 -4.89
CA ALA A 335 14.01 14.79 -3.71
C ALA A 335 13.65 13.30 -3.71
N SER A 336 13.85 12.66 -2.56
CA SER A 336 13.35 11.32 -2.31
C SER A 336 12.07 11.38 -1.48
N LEU A 337 10.96 11.61 -2.17
CA LEU A 337 9.65 11.77 -1.55
C LEU A 337 9.05 10.42 -1.17
N GLU A 338 8.33 10.38 -0.03
CA GLU A 338 7.71 9.19 0.53
C GLU A 338 6.26 9.47 0.93
N GLY A 339 5.32 8.76 0.29
CA GLY A 339 3.89 8.83 0.59
C GLY A 339 3.23 10.18 0.34
N MET A 340 1.92 10.20 0.40
CA MET A 340 1.11 11.40 0.22
C MET A 340 -0.10 11.37 1.16
N SER A 341 -0.38 12.51 1.81
CA SER A 341 -1.63 12.76 2.54
C SER A 341 -2.25 14.07 2.05
N VAL A 342 -3.56 14.15 2.02
CA VAL A 342 -4.26 15.38 1.62
C VAL A 342 -5.16 15.83 2.76
N ALA A 343 -4.91 17.04 3.26
CA ALA A 343 -5.73 17.70 4.27
C ALA A 343 -5.90 19.17 3.92
N ASN A 344 -7.09 19.73 4.13
CA ASN A 344 -7.40 21.16 3.92
C ASN A 344 -6.95 21.71 2.55
N ASN A 345 -7.16 20.93 1.46
CA ASN A 345 -6.74 21.26 0.11
C ASN A 345 -5.22 21.39 -0.09
N VAL A 346 -4.41 20.80 0.80
CA VAL A 346 -2.95 20.74 0.73
C VAL A 346 -2.50 19.29 0.68
N LEU A 347 -1.62 18.96 -0.26
CA LEU A 347 -0.95 17.66 -0.33
C LEU A 347 0.37 17.74 0.43
N TYR A 348 0.52 16.83 1.38
CA TYR A 348 1.71 16.70 2.19
C TYR A 348 2.48 15.46 1.79
N THR A 349 3.80 15.59 1.65
CA THR A 349 4.73 14.48 1.42
C THR A 349 6.00 14.67 2.23
N TYR A 350 6.65 13.56 2.58
CA TYR A 350 7.90 13.56 3.34
C TYR A 350 9.10 13.37 2.43
N GLU A 351 10.09 14.27 2.52
CA GLU A 351 11.40 14.13 1.88
C GLU A 351 12.39 13.52 2.86
N LYS A 352 12.82 12.28 2.59
CA LYS A 352 13.52 11.45 3.58
C LYS A 352 14.99 11.76 3.80
N ASN A 353 15.68 12.36 2.82
CA ASN A 353 17.13 12.60 2.91
C ASN A 353 17.46 13.84 3.75
N GLY A 354 16.65 14.89 3.60
CA GLY A 354 16.79 16.12 4.36
C GLY A 354 15.80 16.25 5.52
N SER A 355 14.92 15.26 5.72
CA SER A 355 13.84 15.29 6.74
C SER A 355 12.94 16.50 6.59
N PHE A 356 12.43 16.74 5.39
CA PHE A 356 11.49 17.82 5.12
C PHE A 356 10.06 17.32 4.96
N ILE A 357 9.09 18.08 5.45
CA ILE A 357 7.69 17.98 5.04
C ILE A 357 7.44 19.04 3.97
N ILE A 358 7.00 18.60 2.81
CA ILE A 358 6.61 19.47 1.71
C ILE A 358 5.10 19.55 1.69
N ALA A 359 4.57 20.76 1.77
CA ALA A 359 3.16 21.09 1.68
C ALA A 359 2.89 21.76 0.33
N LEU A 360 2.17 21.07 -0.56
CA LEU A 360 1.80 21.53 -1.89
C LEU A 360 0.33 21.96 -1.88
N ASP A 361 0.07 23.24 -2.11
CA ASP A 361 -1.27 23.80 -2.28
C ASP A 361 -1.90 23.25 -3.57
N LEU A 362 -3.08 22.64 -3.47
CA LEU A 362 -3.72 21.97 -4.62
C LEU A 362 -4.52 22.92 -5.52
N GLU A 363 -4.70 24.19 -5.12
CA GLU A 363 -5.37 25.18 -5.93
C GLU A 363 -4.41 25.86 -6.93
N ASN A 364 -3.23 26.27 -6.46
CA ASN A 364 -2.29 27.06 -7.26
C ASN A 364 -0.93 26.37 -7.49
N PHE A 365 -0.72 25.16 -6.95
CA PHE A 365 0.52 24.37 -7.01
C PHE A 365 1.76 25.10 -6.46
N SER A 366 1.56 26.11 -5.61
CA SER A 366 2.63 26.66 -4.78
C SER A 366 2.96 25.70 -3.63
N HIS A 367 4.16 25.81 -3.06
CA HIS A 367 4.56 24.89 -2.00
C HIS A 367 5.31 25.63 -0.89
N LYS A 368 5.25 25.03 0.31
CA LYS A 368 6.06 25.37 1.48
C LYS A 368 6.87 24.15 1.90
N VAL A 369 8.04 24.39 2.48
CA VAL A 369 8.94 23.35 2.97
C VAL A 369 9.22 23.58 4.43
N TYR A 370 8.99 22.57 5.26
CA TYR A 370 9.21 22.61 6.70
C TYR A 370 10.28 21.60 7.10
N GLN A 371 11.21 21.98 7.99
CA GLN A 371 12.14 21.05 8.59
C GLN A 371 11.42 20.19 9.61
N ALA A 372 11.44 18.87 9.44
CA ALA A 372 10.84 17.92 10.37
C ALA A 372 11.87 17.41 11.38
N GLN A 373 11.59 17.52 12.67
CA GLN A 373 12.47 17.05 13.75
C GLN A 373 11.67 16.53 14.94
N ASP A 374 12.28 15.70 15.77
CA ASP A 374 11.70 15.29 17.04
C ASP A 374 11.88 16.37 18.12
N THR A 375 11.32 16.13 19.31
CA THR A 375 11.41 17.05 20.46
C THR A 375 12.83 17.33 20.94
N PHE A 376 13.81 16.57 20.50
CA PHE A 376 15.23 16.72 20.82
C PHE A 376 16.03 17.38 19.69
N GLY A 377 15.35 17.92 18.67
CA GLY A 377 15.99 18.51 17.48
C GLY A 377 16.67 17.49 16.58
N LYS A 378 16.36 16.18 16.76
CA LYS A 378 16.94 15.14 15.96
C LYS A 378 16.17 14.96 14.65
N MET A 379 16.88 15.07 13.54
CA MET A 379 16.32 14.81 12.21
C MET A 379 15.82 13.38 12.08
N MET A 380 14.70 13.22 11.39
CA MET A 380 14.13 11.92 11.08
C MET A 380 15.09 11.11 10.21
N SER A 381 15.26 9.82 10.52
CA SER A 381 16.11 8.90 9.78
C SER A 381 15.25 7.91 8.97
N ASN A 382 15.87 7.07 8.14
CA ASN A 382 15.16 6.08 7.33
C ASN A 382 14.49 5.00 8.21
N LYS A 383 13.25 5.23 8.62
CA LYS A 383 12.40 4.36 9.45
C LYS A 383 11.08 4.07 8.75
N LEU A 384 10.36 3.07 9.24
CA LEU A 384 9.03 2.75 8.74
C LEU A 384 8.07 3.92 9.01
N HIS A 385 7.22 4.19 8.05
CA HIS A 385 6.20 5.22 8.10
C HIS A 385 4.86 4.67 7.58
N PHE A 386 3.78 5.31 7.98
CA PHE A 386 2.43 4.95 7.55
C PHE A 386 1.60 6.23 7.39
N TYR A 387 0.72 6.25 6.41
CA TYR A 387 -0.15 7.39 6.11
C TYR A 387 -1.61 6.97 6.25
N THR A 388 -2.38 7.80 6.94
CA THR A 388 -3.83 7.82 6.81
C THR A 388 -4.24 9.03 5.98
N LYS A 389 -5.53 9.31 5.88
CA LYS A 389 -6.05 10.45 5.11
C LYS A 389 -5.37 11.78 5.48
N ASN A 390 -5.11 12.03 6.76
CA ASN A 390 -4.56 13.29 7.27
C ASN A 390 -3.46 13.13 8.33
N ILE A 391 -3.12 11.90 8.74
CA ILE A 391 -2.10 11.65 9.76
C ILE A 391 -0.90 10.96 9.12
N PHE A 392 0.29 11.49 9.42
CA PHE A 392 1.55 10.86 9.09
C PHE A 392 2.17 10.26 10.34
N TYR A 393 2.38 8.94 10.31
CA TYR A 393 3.05 8.17 11.35
C TYR A 393 4.47 7.85 10.90
N TYR A 394 5.45 8.17 11.72
CA TYR A 394 6.85 7.92 11.43
C TYR A 394 7.55 7.29 12.63
N ASN A 395 8.01 6.06 12.49
CA ASN A 395 8.61 5.27 13.57
C ASN A 395 7.65 5.16 14.77
N ARG A 396 7.83 5.98 15.81
CA ARG A 396 6.94 6.09 16.97
C ARG A 396 6.25 7.45 17.09
N TYR A 397 6.51 8.37 16.18
CA TYR A 397 5.93 9.70 16.21
C TYR A 397 4.78 9.80 15.22
N TYR A 398 3.86 10.72 15.46
CA TYR A 398 2.82 11.02 14.48
C TYR A 398 2.48 12.50 14.45
N PHE A 399 1.86 12.91 13.36
CA PHE A 399 1.54 14.29 13.06
C PHE A 399 0.22 14.37 12.27
N ASP A 400 -0.70 15.18 12.75
CA ASP A 400 -1.98 15.43 12.09
C ASP A 400 -1.87 16.66 11.19
N PHE A 401 -1.85 16.46 9.89
CA PHE A 401 -1.78 17.54 8.91
C PHE A 401 -2.99 18.46 8.91
N ALA A 402 -4.15 18.02 9.41
CA ALA A 402 -5.32 18.90 9.56
C ALA A 402 -5.10 20.00 10.62
N LYS A 403 -4.14 19.79 11.52
CA LYS A 403 -3.78 20.70 12.62
C LYS A 403 -2.41 21.34 12.44
N ILE A 404 -1.87 21.37 11.21
CA ILE A 404 -0.49 21.80 10.95
C ILE A 404 -0.20 23.20 11.45
N ALA A 405 -1.17 24.14 11.40
CA ALA A 405 -1.01 25.51 11.87
C ALA A 405 -0.60 25.60 13.34
N ASP A 406 -1.01 24.62 14.17
CA ASP A 406 -0.74 24.58 15.62
C ASP A 406 0.72 24.19 15.95
N PHE A 407 1.45 23.65 14.95
CA PHE A 407 2.78 23.06 15.14
C PHE A 407 3.90 23.79 14.39
N ILE A 408 3.56 24.79 13.56
CA ILE A 408 4.58 25.57 12.86
C ILE A 408 5.12 26.64 13.82
N THR A 409 6.36 26.47 14.22
CA THR A 409 7.13 27.56 14.83
C THR A 409 7.74 28.40 13.72
N SER A 410 7.31 29.68 13.61
CA SER A 410 7.97 30.67 12.76
C SER A 410 9.36 30.96 13.35
N GLN A 411 10.40 30.80 12.50
CA GLN A 411 11.74 31.30 12.84
C GLN A 411 11.76 32.81 12.90
#